data_a56e2a676e030d0baa07fc0fa0f7688c
#
_entry.id   a56e2a676e030d0baa07fc0fa0f7688c
#
_cell.length_a   1.000
_cell.length_b   1.000
_cell.length_c   1.000
_cell.angle_alpha   90.00
_cell.angle_beta   90.00
_cell.angle_gamma   90.00
#
_symmetry.space_group_name_H-M   'P 1'
#
loop_
_entity.id
_entity.type
_entity.pdbx_description
1 polymer ?
#
loop_
_entity_poly.entity_id
_entity_poly.type
_entity_poly.pdbx_seq_one_letter_code
_entity_poly.pdbx_strand_id
1 'polypeptide(L)'
;MDFQKFVDNIDTMTCVISVEMKEDGNYGDIRLVAGNPAYVQSIETAWDGPQMMSNKFVPNSLYQNYFPKDLNFETVCYRAAVEKQPVHTYVHPDRFDFWFDLYMLPLVNEGNMYYCTYTQVVTQKAETKKMTDLSQDVAVTVLSTCIKLSNTTDFTKTLGEVVKDVRDICGSMICCILGVNPIDKTCKVLAEDSAADSKEKTLQSVLDEDPDFYEHIVSKWEDTIGGSNCLIIKNESDMEYLKDKNPEWYTSMTTHSVKSIILFPMKFGQELLGYIWATNFDTDKADQIKETMELVTYFVSSSVASVQLISRLRLLSSVDMLTGVLNRNEMNERIDRIVAGEDHIRNLGIVFADINGLKRVNDDQGHFSGDQLLKRAAEILREVFRRCDIYRAGGDEFMIIIPDTSEKELEQLCAELKKNDLGFGEACFAAGYCYVNDCQDIRKAMHTADERMYADKAGFYEEHPDLKR
;
A
#
# COMPACT_ATOMS: atom_id res chain seq x y z
N MET A 1 5.99 35.46 -35.07
CA MET A 1 6.30 34.19 -35.78
C MET A 1 4.99 33.44 -36.08
N ASP A 2 4.82 32.85 -37.28
CA ASP A 2 3.64 32.03 -37.58
C ASP A 2 3.88 30.61 -37.02
N PHE A 3 3.41 30.40 -35.82
CA PHE A 3 3.63 29.16 -35.08
C PHE A 3 2.90 27.95 -35.70
N GLN A 4 1.73 28.17 -36.31
CA GLN A 4 1.01 27.09 -37.00
C GLN A 4 1.80 26.57 -38.18
N LYS A 5 2.26 27.49 -39.03
CA LYS A 5 3.11 27.14 -40.18
C LYS A 5 4.43 26.50 -39.74
N PHE A 6 4.95 26.87 -38.59
CA PHE A 6 6.17 26.26 -38.04
C PHE A 6 5.93 24.79 -37.64
N VAL A 7 4.89 24.49 -36.87
CA VAL A 7 4.62 23.11 -36.39
C VAL A 7 4.13 22.20 -37.53
N ASP A 8 3.46 22.74 -38.54
CA ASP A 8 2.98 21.96 -39.69
C ASP A 8 4.12 21.36 -40.54
N ASN A 9 5.36 21.83 -40.35
CA ASN A 9 6.55 21.25 -40.99
C ASN A 9 7.24 20.17 -40.12
N ILE A 10 6.65 19.77 -38.98
CA ILE A 10 7.19 18.76 -38.10
C ILE A 10 6.25 17.55 -38.12
N ASP A 11 6.76 16.39 -38.52
CA ASP A 11 5.95 15.17 -38.60
C ASP A 11 5.63 14.56 -37.21
N THR A 12 6.57 14.71 -36.25
CA THR A 12 6.37 14.21 -34.89
C THR A 12 5.33 15.05 -34.17
N MET A 13 4.53 14.42 -33.32
CA MET A 13 3.48 15.03 -32.49
C MET A 13 4.05 16.23 -31.74
N THR A 14 3.73 17.46 -32.20
CA THR A 14 4.35 18.70 -31.69
C THR A 14 3.33 19.82 -31.53
N CYS A 15 3.42 20.54 -30.40
CA CYS A 15 2.76 21.84 -30.27
C CYS A 15 3.76 22.93 -29.83
N VAL A 16 3.35 24.18 -29.95
CA VAL A 16 4.04 25.34 -29.36
C VAL A 16 3.31 25.74 -28.10
N ILE A 17 4.09 25.88 -27.02
CA ILE A 17 3.62 26.37 -25.73
C ILE A 17 4.10 27.81 -25.52
N SER A 18 3.26 28.65 -24.92
CA SER A 18 3.66 29.94 -24.40
C SER A 18 3.59 29.98 -22.90
N VAL A 19 4.55 30.66 -22.28
CA VAL A 19 4.61 31.00 -20.87
C VAL A 19 4.59 32.52 -20.74
N GLU A 20 3.61 33.04 -20.02
CA GLU A 20 3.52 34.48 -19.73
C GLU A 20 4.43 34.82 -18.55
N MET A 21 5.20 35.89 -18.67
CA MET A 21 5.95 36.44 -17.53
C MET A 21 5.29 37.72 -17.04
N LYS A 22 4.97 37.74 -15.73
CA LYS A 22 4.38 38.90 -15.05
C LYS A 22 5.47 39.93 -14.67
N GLU A 23 5.04 41.15 -14.38
CA GLU A 23 5.95 42.23 -13.96
C GLU A 23 6.66 41.94 -12.60
N ASP A 24 6.07 41.10 -11.75
CA ASP A 24 6.64 40.69 -10.48
C ASP A 24 7.71 39.59 -10.60
N GLY A 25 8.00 39.12 -11.81
CA GLY A 25 8.96 38.06 -12.09
C GLY A 25 8.39 36.63 -12.00
N ASN A 26 7.14 36.48 -11.60
CA ASN A 26 6.45 35.20 -11.62
C ASN A 26 5.93 34.89 -13.01
N TYR A 27 5.73 33.60 -13.33
CA TYR A 27 5.01 33.22 -14.55
C TYR A 27 3.49 33.31 -14.34
N GLY A 28 2.79 33.52 -15.45
CA GLY A 28 1.34 33.60 -15.49
C GLY A 28 0.74 32.40 -16.24
N ASP A 29 -0.08 32.72 -17.22
CA ASP A 29 -0.75 31.72 -18.05
C ASP A 29 0.21 30.90 -18.91
N ILE A 30 -0.02 29.58 -18.95
CA ILE A 30 0.62 28.68 -19.90
C ILE A 30 -0.43 28.21 -20.89
N ARG A 31 -0.15 28.44 -22.19
CA ARG A 31 -1.11 28.20 -23.28
C ARG A 31 -0.55 27.28 -24.35
N LEU A 32 -1.41 26.46 -24.93
CA LEU A 32 -1.15 25.68 -26.12
C LEU A 32 -1.45 26.58 -27.34
N VAL A 33 -0.40 27.10 -27.99
CA VAL A 33 -0.54 28.14 -28.99
C VAL A 33 -0.92 27.59 -30.35
N ALA A 34 -0.23 26.56 -30.82
CA ALA A 34 -0.46 25.90 -32.08
C ALA A 34 -0.04 24.43 -31.98
N GLY A 35 -0.76 23.55 -32.66
CA GLY A 35 -0.42 22.12 -32.73
C GLY A 35 -0.44 21.61 -34.16
N ASN A 36 0.49 20.71 -34.49
CA ASN A 36 0.45 20.05 -35.80
C ASN A 36 -0.70 19.02 -35.84
N PRO A 37 -1.07 18.52 -37.05
CA PRO A 37 -2.18 17.58 -37.19
C PRO A 37 -2.08 16.36 -36.27
N ALA A 38 -0.86 15.82 -36.05
CA ALA A 38 -0.64 14.67 -35.18
C ALA A 38 -0.93 15.00 -33.68
N TYR A 39 -0.55 16.19 -33.21
CA TYR A 39 -0.84 16.65 -31.86
C TYR A 39 -2.33 16.95 -31.68
N VAL A 40 -2.97 17.60 -32.65
CA VAL A 40 -4.41 17.88 -32.63
C VAL A 40 -5.21 16.57 -32.58
N GLN A 41 -4.84 15.59 -33.41
CA GLN A 41 -5.47 14.27 -33.42
C GLN A 41 -5.34 13.55 -32.08
N SER A 42 -4.22 13.71 -31.38
CA SER A 42 -4.02 13.10 -30.05
C SER A 42 -5.00 13.63 -28.99
N ILE A 43 -5.52 14.84 -29.15
CA ILE A 43 -6.54 15.42 -28.27
C ILE A 43 -7.95 15.06 -28.75
N GLU A 44 -8.20 15.08 -30.05
CA GLU A 44 -9.53 14.98 -30.65
C GLU A 44 -9.99 13.53 -30.89
N THR A 45 -9.06 12.59 -30.93
CA THR A 45 -9.39 11.18 -31.12
C THR A 45 -9.43 10.46 -29.77
N ALA A 46 -10.51 9.73 -29.50
CA ALA A 46 -10.62 8.93 -28.30
C ALA A 46 -9.52 7.84 -28.27
N TRP A 47 -8.72 7.82 -27.21
CA TRP A 47 -7.75 6.78 -26.89
C TRP A 47 -8.39 5.82 -25.90
N ASP A 48 -7.91 4.58 -25.83
CA ASP A 48 -8.23 3.66 -24.73
C ASP A 48 -7.51 4.07 -23.41
N GLY A 49 -7.61 5.35 -23.04
CA GLY A 49 -6.96 5.95 -21.88
C GLY A 49 -7.83 6.99 -21.19
N PRO A 50 -7.36 7.60 -20.08
CA PRO A 50 -8.09 8.66 -19.38
C PRO A 50 -8.40 9.80 -20.35
N GLN A 51 -9.68 10.19 -20.38
CA GLN A 51 -10.15 11.23 -21.27
C GLN A 51 -9.54 12.58 -20.88
N MET A 52 -9.06 13.33 -21.86
CA MET A 52 -8.75 14.75 -21.71
C MET A 52 -10.02 15.51 -21.26
N MET A 53 -9.86 16.56 -20.48
CA MET A 53 -10.99 17.40 -20.02
C MET A 53 -11.71 18.07 -21.20
N SER A 54 -11.01 18.26 -22.34
CA SER A 54 -11.57 18.70 -23.62
C SER A 54 -11.16 17.74 -24.72
N ASN A 55 -12.10 17.43 -25.61
CA ASN A 55 -11.88 16.61 -26.80
C ASN A 55 -11.74 17.46 -28.08
N LYS A 56 -11.50 18.75 -27.93
CA LYS A 56 -11.30 19.67 -29.08
C LYS A 56 -10.12 20.58 -28.80
N PHE A 57 -9.13 20.58 -29.71
CA PHE A 57 -8.01 21.50 -29.65
C PHE A 57 -8.45 22.92 -30.05
N VAL A 58 -8.16 23.90 -29.19
CA VAL A 58 -8.41 25.32 -29.44
C VAL A 58 -7.06 26.04 -29.36
N PRO A 59 -6.54 26.58 -30.48
CA PRO A 59 -5.29 27.33 -30.49
C PRO A 59 -5.30 28.48 -29.46
N ASN A 60 -4.15 28.69 -28.82
CA ASN A 60 -3.94 29.73 -27.81
C ASN A 60 -4.83 29.61 -26.56
N SER A 61 -5.29 28.42 -26.25
CA SER A 61 -6.05 28.16 -25.02
C SER A 61 -5.16 27.76 -23.86
N LEU A 62 -5.65 27.94 -22.63
CA LEU A 62 -4.97 27.48 -21.44
C LEU A 62 -4.79 25.96 -21.48
N TYR A 63 -3.61 25.46 -21.07
CA TYR A 63 -3.37 24.03 -21.01
C TYR A 63 -4.31 23.32 -20.04
N GLN A 64 -4.74 24.01 -18.96
CA GLN A 64 -5.68 23.48 -17.97
C GLN A 64 -7.08 23.18 -18.54
N ASN A 65 -7.38 23.60 -19.76
CA ASN A 65 -8.58 23.16 -20.46
C ASN A 65 -8.52 21.68 -20.87
N TYR A 66 -7.33 21.08 -20.90
CA TYR A 66 -7.08 19.71 -21.39
C TYR A 66 -6.75 18.75 -20.26
N PHE A 67 -6.03 19.19 -19.24
CA PHE A 67 -5.67 18.38 -18.05
C PHE A 67 -5.53 19.27 -16.81
N PRO A 68 -5.66 18.69 -15.62
CA PRO A 68 -5.53 19.42 -14.35
C PRO A 68 -4.21 20.17 -14.24
N LYS A 69 -4.18 21.20 -13.40
CA LYS A 69 -2.94 21.93 -13.09
C LYS A 69 -1.88 20.98 -12.58
N ASP A 70 -0.70 21.01 -13.23
CA ASP A 70 0.43 20.11 -12.99
C ASP A 70 1.71 20.94 -12.85
N LEU A 71 2.20 21.06 -11.61
CA LEU A 71 3.39 21.87 -11.31
C LEU A 71 4.66 21.34 -11.97
N ASN A 72 4.76 20.02 -12.21
CA ASN A 72 5.90 19.46 -12.93
C ASN A 72 5.88 19.86 -14.40
N PHE A 73 4.71 19.83 -15.04
CA PHE A 73 4.54 20.32 -16.41
C PHE A 73 4.84 21.81 -16.51
N GLU A 74 4.34 22.62 -15.59
CA GLU A 74 4.62 24.08 -15.56
C GLU A 74 6.11 24.36 -15.39
N THR A 75 6.80 23.59 -14.52
CA THR A 75 8.26 23.72 -14.30
C THR A 75 9.06 23.45 -15.58
N VAL A 76 8.75 22.36 -16.30
CA VAL A 76 9.49 22.04 -17.55
C VAL A 76 9.18 23.04 -18.66
N CYS A 77 7.94 23.56 -18.74
CA CYS A 77 7.59 24.65 -19.64
C CYS A 77 8.37 25.94 -19.33
N TYR A 78 8.48 26.31 -18.05
CA TYR A 78 9.24 27.48 -17.61
C TYR A 78 10.72 27.35 -17.97
N ARG A 79 11.35 26.21 -17.67
CA ARG A 79 12.76 25.96 -18.01
C ARG A 79 13.02 26.05 -19.50
N ALA A 80 12.18 25.44 -20.32
CA ALA A 80 12.35 25.46 -21.76
C ALA A 80 12.08 26.86 -22.37
N ALA A 81 10.96 27.50 -22.00
CA ALA A 81 10.55 28.74 -22.62
C ALA A 81 11.29 29.97 -22.05
N VAL A 82 11.42 30.09 -20.71
CA VAL A 82 11.93 31.29 -20.03
C VAL A 82 13.43 31.20 -19.82
N GLU A 83 13.93 30.11 -19.22
CA GLU A 83 15.35 29.90 -18.94
C GLU A 83 16.15 29.52 -20.18
N LYS A 84 15.46 29.26 -21.29
CA LYS A 84 16.08 28.89 -22.59
C LYS A 84 16.93 27.60 -22.53
N GLN A 85 16.59 26.68 -21.64
CA GLN A 85 17.24 25.39 -21.54
C GLN A 85 16.48 24.35 -22.36
N PRO A 86 17.09 23.64 -23.31
CA PRO A 86 16.47 22.47 -23.91
C PRO A 86 16.15 21.42 -22.83
N VAL A 87 14.92 20.92 -22.84
CA VAL A 87 14.48 19.88 -21.89
C VAL A 87 14.20 18.61 -22.66
N HIS A 88 14.78 17.51 -22.18
CA HIS A 88 14.42 16.14 -22.56
C HIS A 88 14.01 15.40 -21.30
N THR A 89 12.86 14.75 -21.32
CA THR A 89 12.40 13.96 -20.17
C THR A 89 11.59 12.76 -20.65
N TYR A 90 11.73 11.65 -19.95
CA TYR A 90 11.01 10.41 -20.22
C TYR A 90 10.14 10.09 -18.99
N VAL A 91 8.82 10.22 -19.12
CA VAL A 91 7.89 10.20 -18.00
C VAL A 91 6.70 9.29 -18.26
N HIS A 92 6.15 8.74 -17.16
CA HIS A 92 4.90 8.00 -17.15
C HIS A 92 3.93 8.69 -16.18
N PRO A 93 3.11 9.64 -16.63
CA PRO A 93 2.10 10.25 -15.78
C PRO A 93 1.03 9.24 -15.37
N ASP A 94 0.62 9.23 -14.12
CA ASP A 94 -0.37 8.29 -13.58
C ASP A 94 -1.73 8.33 -14.30
N ARG A 95 -2.07 9.48 -14.90
CA ARG A 95 -3.30 9.67 -15.69
C ARG A 95 -3.32 8.96 -17.04
N PHE A 96 -2.16 8.43 -17.51
CA PHE A 96 -2.03 7.75 -18.80
C PHE A 96 -1.33 6.40 -18.62
N ASP A 97 -1.77 5.38 -19.33
CA ASP A 97 -1.07 4.10 -19.39
C ASP A 97 -0.03 4.05 -20.52
N PHE A 98 0.71 5.15 -20.67
CA PHE A 98 1.70 5.36 -21.72
C PHE A 98 2.94 6.06 -21.18
N TRP A 99 4.06 5.76 -21.79
CA TRP A 99 5.33 6.47 -21.58
C TRP A 99 5.48 7.59 -22.60
N PHE A 100 5.86 8.76 -22.12
CA PHE A 100 6.08 9.95 -22.93
C PHE A 100 7.55 10.29 -22.96
N ASP A 101 8.11 10.32 -24.18
CA ASP A 101 9.45 10.81 -24.46
C ASP A 101 9.30 12.25 -24.96
N LEU A 102 9.60 13.22 -24.13
CA LEU A 102 9.28 14.63 -24.30
C LEU A 102 10.53 15.44 -24.63
N TYR A 103 10.45 16.20 -25.71
CA TYR A 103 11.48 17.13 -26.11
C TYR A 103 10.90 18.54 -26.16
N MET A 104 11.52 19.47 -25.42
CA MET A 104 11.11 20.87 -25.41
C MET A 104 12.31 21.73 -25.80
N LEU A 105 12.15 22.51 -26.86
CA LEU A 105 13.20 23.40 -27.38
C LEU A 105 12.75 24.86 -27.23
N PRO A 106 13.63 25.75 -26.75
CA PRO A 106 13.31 27.15 -26.62
C PRO A 106 13.08 27.81 -27.98
N LEU A 107 12.10 28.70 -28.04
CA LEU A 107 11.82 29.55 -29.21
C LEU A 107 12.04 31.03 -28.85
N VAL A 108 11.97 31.91 -29.88
CA VAL A 108 12.11 33.35 -29.69
C VAL A 108 10.90 33.90 -28.95
N ASN A 109 11.12 34.75 -27.95
CA ASN A 109 10.06 35.39 -27.17
C ASN A 109 9.51 36.66 -27.89
N GLU A 110 8.27 37.02 -27.57
CA GLU A 110 7.59 38.22 -28.06
C GLU A 110 7.02 39.00 -26.83
N GLY A 111 7.63 40.12 -26.50
CA GLY A 111 7.27 40.88 -25.29
C GLY A 111 7.46 40.06 -24.00
N ASN A 112 6.40 39.93 -23.18
CA ASN A 112 6.37 39.13 -21.99
C ASN A 112 5.95 37.66 -22.21
N MET A 113 5.74 37.26 -23.46
CA MET A 113 5.41 35.88 -23.84
C MET A 113 6.65 35.13 -24.29
N TYR A 114 6.94 34.03 -23.65
CA TYR A 114 8.06 33.12 -23.88
C TYR A 114 7.55 31.83 -24.49
N TYR A 115 8.26 31.29 -25.48
CA TYR A 115 7.77 30.15 -26.22
C TYR A 115 8.76 28.99 -26.22
N CYS A 116 8.23 27.76 -26.24
CA CYS A 116 9.00 26.55 -26.52
C CYS A 116 8.17 25.58 -27.37
N THR A 117 8.85 24.64 -28.03
CA THR A 117 8.18 23.47 -28.58
C THR A 117 7.86 22.48 -27.50
N TYR A 118 6.82 21.68 -27.69
CA TYR A 118 6.49 20.51 -26.90
C TYR A 118 6.26 19.36 -27.88
N THR A 119 7.29 18.54 -28.03
CA THR A 119 7.29 17.39 -28.93
C THR A 119 7.27 16.12 -28.14
N GLN A 120 6.35 15.20 -28.45
CA GLN A 120 6.16 13.97 -27.72
C GLN A 120 6.19 12.75 -28.64
N VAL A 121 6.83 11.70 -28.15
CA VAL A 121 6.75 10.34 -28.69
C VAL A 121 6.15 9.45 -27.62
N VAL A 122 5.09 8.73 -27.97
CA VAL A 122 4.32 7.93 -27.01
C VAL A 122 4.61 6.45 -27.22
N THR A 123 4.88 5.70 -26.17
CA THR A 123 5.13 4.26 -26.20
C THR A 123 4.33 3.54 -25.11
N GLN A 124 3.80 2.34 -25.43
CA GLN A 124 3.05 1.52 -24.46
C GLN A 124 3.94 0.80 -23.47
N LYS A 125 5.21 0.64 -23.77
CA LYS A 125 6.17 -0.08 -22.91
C LYS A 125 7.35 0.81 -22.59
N ALA A 126 7.81 0.69 -21.34
CA ALA A 126 9.04 1.33 -20.91
C ALA A 126 10.24 0.93 -21.79
N GLU A 127 10.96 1.91 -22.29
CA GLU A 127 12.23 1.71 -22.98
C GLU A 127 13.39 1.96 -22.02
N THR A 128 13.97 0.91 -21.48
CA THR A 128 15.07 0.98 -20.50
C THR A 128 16.25 1.84 -20.96
N LYS A 129 16.52 1.88 -22.26
CA LYS A 129 17.59 2.72 -22.82
C LYS A 129 17.33 4.22 -22.66
N LYS A 130 16.07 4.65 -22.60
CA LYS A 130 15.69 6.06 -22.42
C LYS A 130 15.69 6.49 -20.94
N MET A 131 15.77 5.50 -20.03
CA MET A 131 15.95 5.72 -18.59
C MET A 131 17.43 5.83 -18.19
N THR A 132 18.40 5.69 -19.13
CA THR A 132 19.81 5.46 -18.80
C THR A 132 20.69 6.72 -18.79
N ASP A 133 20.16 7.91 -18.92
CA ASP A 133 20.92 9.15 -18.67
C ASP A 133 21.02 9.48 -17.16
N LEU A 134 20.89 8.45 -16.31
CA LEU A 134 21.03 8.56 -14.87
C LEU A 134 22.45 8.96 -14.50
N SER A 135 22.61 9.93 -13.61
CA SER A 135 23.89 10.20 -12.99
C SER A 135 24.42 8.95 -12.28
N GLN A 136 25.72 8.80 -12.18
CA GLN A 136 26.36 7.65 -11.52
C GLN A 136 25.83 7.49 -10.08
N ASP A 137 25.60 8.58 -9.36
CA ASP A 137 25.13 8.59 -7.99
C ASP A 137 23.68 8.05 -7.87
N VAL A 138 22.81 8.44 -8.77
CA VAL A 138 21.42 7.90 -8.85
C VAL A 138 21.44 6.40 -9.10
N ALA A 139 22.25 5.94 -10.10
CA ALA A 139 22.34 4.52 -10.42
C ALA A 139 22.86 3.67 -9.23
N VAL A 140 23.87 4.16 -8.52
CA VAL A 140 24.43 3.47 -7.33
C VAL A 140 23.39 3.36 -6.23
N THR A 141 22.62 4.44 -5.98
CA THR A 141 21.57 4.45 -4.96
C THR A 141 20.46 3.48 -5.26
N VAL A 142 19.96 3.51 -6.49
CA VAL A 142 18.89 2.60 -6.93
C VAL A 142 19.33 1.15 -6.83
N LEU A 143 20.54 0.82 -7.29
CA LEU A 143 21.09 -0.52 -7.19
C LEU A 143 21.28 -0.97 -5.72
N SER A 144 21.77 -0.08 -4.85
CA SER A 144 21.90 -0.34 -3.41
C SER A 144 20.52 -0.65 -2.80
N THR A 145 19.51 0.15 -3.11
CA THR A 145 18.12 -0.07 -2.68
C THR A 145 17.59 -1.43 -3.14
N CYS A 146 17.77 -1.77 -4.42
CA CYS A 146 17.37 -3.07 -4.97
C CYS A 146 18.03 -4.24 -4.24
N ILE A 147 19.34 -4.16 -4.00
CA ILE A 147 20.10 -5.21 -3.30
C ILE A 147 19.60 -5.36 -1.86
N LYS A 148 19.39 -4.27 -1.13
CA LYS A 148 18.87 -4.29 0.24
C LYS A 148 17.50 -4.95 0.29
N LEU A 149 16.57 -4.53 -0.56
CA LEU A 149 15.20 -5.04 -0.59
C LEU A 149 15.12 -6.51 -1.02
N SER A 150 16.01 -6.98 -1.91
CA SER A 150 16.03 -8.36 -2.40
C SER A 150 16.56 -9.38 -1.40
N ASN A 151 17.43 -8.96 -0.47
CA ASN A 151 18.17 -9.86 0.44
C ASN A 151 17.71 -9.72 1.90
N THR A 152 16.55 -9.12 2.16
CA THR A 152 16.12 -8.84 3.52
C THR A 152 15.48 -10.03 4.22
N THR A 153 15.86 -10.25 5.49
CA THR A 153 15.15 -11.12 6.44
C THR A 153 14.22 -10.32 7.37
N ASP A 154 14.47 -9.00 7.49
CA ASP A 154 13.66 -8.05 8.27
C ASP A 154 13.31 -6.86 7.39
N PHE A 155 12.12 -6.92 6.80
CA PHE A 155 11.65 -5.93 5.85
C PHE A 155 11.51 -4.53 6.47
N THR A 156 11.03 -4.43 7.71
CA THR A 156 10.84 -3.15 8.40
C THR A 156 12.17 -2.44 8.65
N LYS A 157 13.17 -3.18 9.12
CA LYS A 157 14.52 -2.66 9.33
C LYS A 157 15.13 -2.20 8.01
N THR A 158 14.97 -3.00 6.96
CA THR A 158 15.50 -2.67 5.62
C THR A 158 14.86 -1.42 5.03
N LEU A 159 13.54 -1.24 5.19
CA LEU A 159 12.87 0.01 4.79
C LEU A 159 13.45 1.22 5.52
N GLY A 160 13.75 1.11 6.82
CA GLY A 160 14.41 2.16 7.59
C GLY A 160 15.79 2.53 7.02
N GLU A 161 16.58 1.53 6.60
CA GLU A 161 17.89 1.77 5.94
C GLU A 161 17.73 2.45 4.57
N VAL A 162 16.72 2.05 3.79
CA VAL A 162 16.40 2.67 2.48
C VAL A 162 15.98 4.12 2.65
N VAL A 163 15.08 4.40 3.59
CA VAL A 163 14.62 5.76 3.88
C VAL A 163 15.76 6.67 4.31
N LYS A 164 16.68 6.15 5.13
CA LYS A 164 17.90 6.87 5.53
C LYS A 164 18.79 7.20 4.35
N ASP A 165 19.08 6.21 3.47
CA ASP A 165 19.91 6.45 2.29
C ASP A 165 19.27 7.53 1.38
N VAL A 166 17.95 7.45 1.17
CA VAL A 166 17.19 8.43 0.37
C VAL A 166 17.28 9.81 1.02
N ARG A 167 17.08 9.92 2.34
CA ARG A 167 17.20 11.19 3.07
C ARG A 167 18.59 11.81 2.88
N ASP A 168 19.64 11.01 3.04
CA ASP A 168 21.03 11.48 2.93
C ASP A 168 21.35 11.97 1.51
N ILE A 169 20.86 11.30 0.47
CA ILE A 169 21.07 11.69 -0.92
C ILE A 169 20.28 12.93 -1.28
N CYS A 170 19.02 13.03 -0.83
CA CYS A 170 18.17 14.20 -1.05
C CYS A 170 18.66 15.43 -0.24
N GLY A 171 19.54 15.24 0.74
CA GLY A 171 19.90 16.28 1.71
C GLY A 171 18.67 16.80 2.46
N SER A 172 17.69 15.94 2.70
CA SER A 172 16.41 16.30 3.30
C SER A 172 16.43 16.20 4.83
N MET A 173 15.52 16.91 5.48
CA MET A 173 15.38 16.85 6.95
C MET A 173 14.67 15.59 7.39
N ILE A 174 13.62 15.19 6.70
CA ILE A 174 12.90 13.94 6.96
C ILE A 174 12.66 13.24 5.63
N CYS A 175 12.79 11.91 5.62
CA CYS A 175 12.25 11.04 4.59
C CYS A 175 11.33 9.99 5.24
N CYS A 176 10.20 9.71 4.59
CA CYS A 176 9.16 8.88 5.19
C CYS A 176 8.47 8.00 4.15
N ILE A 177 8.07 6.81 4.57
CA ILE A 177 7.17 5.91 3.85
C ILE A 177 5.93 5.68 4.68
N LEU A 178 4.78 6.10 4.14
CA LEU A 178 3.46 5.91 4.72
C LEU A 178 2.70 4.85 3.93
N GLY A 179 2.31 3.76 4.58
CA GLY A 179 1.34 2.82 4.04
C GLY A 179 -0.08 3.34 4.26
N VAL A 180 -0.95 3.19 3.25
CA VAL A 180 -2.35 3.57 3.36
C VAL A 180 -3.27 2.40 3.03
N ASN A 181 -4.41 2.36 3.70
CA ASN A 181 -5.52 1.49 3.34
C ASN A 181 -6.75 2.36 3.03
N PRO A 182 -7.06 2.57 1.73
CA PRO A 182 -8.19 3.42 1.34
C PRO A 182 -9.56 2.86 1.75
N ILE A 183 -9.67 1.53 1.93
CA ILE A 183 -10.92 0.86 2.32
C ILE A 183 -11.22 1.14 3.79
N ASP A 184 -10.23 0.93 4.65
CA ASP A 184 -10.35 1.13 6.11
C ASP A 184 -10.06 2.58 6.51
N LYS A 185 -9.63 3.43 5.56
CA LYS A 185 -9.28 4.84 5.74
C LYS A 185 -8.20 5.04 6.81
N THR A 186 -7.21 4.18 6.81
CA THR A 186 -6.13 4.17 7.81
C THR A 186 -4.77 4.42 7.19
N CYS A 187 -3.88 4.98 8.01
CA CYS A 187 -2.47 5.22 7.70
C CYS A 187 -1.57 4.48 8.69
N LYS A 188 -0.42 4.05 8.20
CA LYS A 188 0.62 3.43 9.03
C LYS A 188 2.01 3.87 8.55
N VAL A 189 2.83 4.37 9.46
CA VAL A 189 4.25 4.62 9.17
C VAL A 189 4.94 3.29 8.93
N LEU A 190 5.47 3.07 7.72
CA LEU A 190 6.25 1.89 7.36
C LEU A 190 7.73 2.09 7.68
N ALA A 191 8.25 3.29 7.43
CA ALA A 191 9.59 3.70 7.79
C ALA A 191 9.70 5.22 7.80
N GLU A 192 10.55 5.76 8.67
CA GLU A 192 10.86 7.18 8.78
C GLU A 192 12.31 7.35 9.24
N ASP A 193 13.02 8.33 8.68
CA ASP A 193 14.33 8.76 9.15
C ASP A 193 14.43 10.29 9.12
N SER A 194 14.99 10.85 10.20
CA SER A 194 15.10 12.28 10.42
C SER A 194 16.56 12.68 10.63
N ALA A 195 16.93 13.86 10.12
CA ALA A 195 18.24 14.43 10.38
C ALA A 195 18.39 14.77 11.88
N ALA A 196 19.62 14.65 12.42
CA ALA A 196 19.88 14.85 13.85
C ALA A 196 19.55 16.27 14.34
N ASP A 197 19.55 17.26 13.46
CA ASP A 197 19.23 18.66 13.71
C ASP A 197 17.82 19.06 13.25
N SER A 198 17.02 18.09 12.81
CA SER A 198 15.64 18.33 12.41
C SER A 198 14.81 18.87 13.57
N LYS A 199 14.04 19.92 13.28
CA LYS A 199 13.03 20.49 14.18
C LYS A 199 11.61 20.07 13.81
N GLU A 200 11.48 19.31 12.73
CA GLU A 200 10.21 18.78 12.29
C GLU A 200 9.74 17.68 13.25
N LYS A 201 8.43 17.56 13.42
CA LYS A 201 7.86 16.43 14.15
C LYS A 201 7.97 15.16 13.28
N THR A 202 8.17 14.04 13.94
CA THR A 202 8.06 12.75 13.28
C THR A 202 6.63 12.51 12.80
N LEU A 203 6.47 11.80 11.70
CA LEU A 203 5.14 11.46 11.18
C LEU A 203 4.33 10.65 12.18
N GLN A 204 4.97 9.73 12.91
CA GLN A 204 4.27 8.99 13.96
C GLN A 204 3.65 9.93 15.00
N SER A 205 4.38 10.96 15.41
CA SER A 205 3.88 11.98 16.34
C SER A 205 2.71 12.77 15.78
N VAL A 206 2.72 13.04 14.46
CA VAL A 206 1.61 13.72 13.76
C VAL A 206 0.37 12.82 13.71
N LEU A 207 0.53 11.55 13.41
CA LEU A 207 -0.58 10.57 13.39
C LEU A 207 -1.18 10.36 14.79
N ASP A 208 -0.37 10.40 15.83
CA ASP A 208 -0.84 10.28 17.22
C ASP A 208 -1.66 11.51 17.65
N GLU A 209 -1.37 12.70 17.09
CA GLU A 209 -2.11 13.95 17.35
C GLU A 209 -3.39 14.06 16.51
N ASP A 210 -3.39 13.52 15.30
CA ASP A 210 -4.54 13.51 14.38
C ASP A 210 -4.88 12.06 13.93
N PRO A 211 -5.71 11.34 14.69
CA PRO A 211 -6.16 10.01 14.32
C PRO A 211 -6.92 9.95 12.98
N ASP A 212 -7.52 11.06 12.56
CA ASP A 212 -8.27 11.18 11.30
C ASP A 212 -7.41 11.75 10.15
N PHE A 213 -6.08 11.69 10.28
CA PHE A 213 -5.09 12.22 9.32
C PHE A 213 -5.35 11.75 7.88
N TYR A 214 -5.81 10.52 7.70
CA TYR A 214 -6.19 10.02 6.38
C TYR A 214 -7.31 10.86 5.76
N GLU A 215 -8.40 11.08 6.49
CA GLU A 215 -9.58 11.82 5.99
C GLU A 215 -9.25 13.30 5.77
N HIS A 216 -8.53 13.91 6.71
CA HIS A 216 -8.23 15.34 6.67
C HIS A 216 -7.24 15.68 5.55
N ILE A 217 -6.20 14.86 5.34
CA ILE A 217 -5.04 15.22 4.53
C ILE A 217 -4.82 14.22 3.38
N VAL A 218 -4.61 12.94 3.69
CA VAL A 218 -4.10 11.96 2.73
C VAL A 218 -5.11 11.65 1.62
N SER A 219 -6.41 11.60 1.94
CA SER A 219 -7.48 11.35 0.97
C SER A 219 -7.51 12.34 -0.19
N LYS A 220 -6.93 13.53 -0.01
CA LYS A 220 -6.88 14.61 -1.01
C LYS A 220 -5.55 14.65 -1.78
N TRP A 221 -4.58 13.79 -1.46
CA TRP A 221 -3.26 13.85 -2.08
C TRP A 221 -3.28 13.49 -3.57
N GLU A 222 -4.06 12.50 -3.99
CA GLU A 222 -4.18 12.15 -5.41
C GLU A 222 -4.73 13.32 -6.24
N ASP A 223 -5.75 14.01 -5.76
CA ASP A 223 -6.31 15.20 -6.40
C ASP A 223 -5.30 16.38 -6.40
N THR A 224 -4.51 16.51 -5.33
CA THR A 224 -3.46 17.54 -5.21
C THR A 224 -2.31 17.28 -6.17
N ILE A 225 -1.92 16.01 -6.38
CA ILE A 225 -0.92 15.59 -7.38
C ILE A 225 -1.43 15.84 -8.80
N GLY A 226 -2.76 15.82 -9.01
CA GLY A 226 -3.36 16.19 -10.29
C GLY A 226 -3.10 15.24 -11.45
N GLY A 227 -2.81 13.95 -11.16
CA GLY A 227 -2.51 12.91 -12.13
C GLY A 227 -1.09 12.97 -12.70
N SER A 228 -0.20 13.77 -12.11
CA SER A 228 1.25 13.68 -12.28
C SER A 228 1.80 12.44 -11.53
N ASN A 229 3.05 12.06 -11.82
CA ASN A 229 3.69 10.96 -11.10
C ASN A 229 4.19 11.34 -9.69
N CYS A 230 4.26 12.64 -9.38
CA CYS A 230 4.66 13.15 -8.08
C CYS A 230 4.18 14.58 -7.87
N LEU A 231 4.25 15.07 -6.63
CA LEU A 231 4.10 16.48 -6.28
C LEU A 231 5.44 17.02 -5.78
N ILE A 232 5.86 18.17 -6.30
CA ILE A 232 7.04 18.90 -5.82
C ILE A 232 6.59 20.30 -5.42
N ILE A 233 6.80 20.64 -4.15
CA ILE A 233 6.62 21.97 -3.57
C ILE A 233 8.01 22.46 -3.19
N LYS A 234 8.48 23.53 -3.81
CA LYS A 234 9.86 24.03 -3.64
C LYS A 234 9.98 25.54 -3.41
N ASN A 235 8.88 26.27 -3.56
CA ASN A 235 8.84 27.73 -3.43
C ASN A 235 7.47 28.23 -2.95
N GLU A 236 7.34 29.53 -2.72
CA GLU A 236 6.10 30.15 -2.23
C GLU A 236 4.92 30.01 -3.20
N SER A 237 5.16 30.07 -4.51
CA SER A 237 4.10 29.90 -5.51
C SER A 237 3.51 28.47 -5.47
N ASP A 238 4.37 27.47 -5.31
CA ASP A 238 3.93 26.07 -5.13
C ASP A 238 3.15 25.88 -3.83
N MET A 239 3.55 26.59 -2.77
CA MET A 239 2.84 26.58 -1.48
C MET A 239 1.46 27.25 -1.59
N GLU A 240 1.29 28.29 -2.41
CA GLU A 240 -0.03 28.88 -2.70
C GLU A 240 -0.94 27.87 -3.42
N TYR A 241 -0.40 27.12 -4.40
CA TYR A 241 -1.14 26.04 -5.04
C TYR A 241 -1.62 25.00 -4.02
N LEU A 242 -0.74 24.58 -3.10
CA LEU A 242 -1.11 23.63 -2.06
C LEU A 242 -2.20 24.19 -1.14
N LYS A 243 -2.12 25.46 -0.78
CA LYS A 243 -3.13 26.16 0.04
C LYS A 243 -4.50 26.15 -0.60
N ASP A 244 -4.57 26.32 -1.92
CA ASP A 244 -5.84 26.31 -2.66
C ASP A 244 -6.41 24.89 -2.80
N LYS A 245 -5.56 23.89 -3.03
CA LYS A 245 -5.99 22.51 -3.30
C LYS A 245 -6.23 21.69 -2.02
N ASN A 246 -5.38 21.86 -1.02
CA ASN A 246 -5.43 21.13 0.24
C ASN A 246 -5.06 22.03 1.41
N PRO A 247 -5.97 22.93 1.86
CA PRO A 247 -5.70 23.91 2.92
C PRO A 247 -5.29 23.28 4.26
N GLU A 248 -5.80 22.08 4.56
CA GLU A 248 -5.47 21.36 5.80
C GLU A 248 -4.01 20.88 5.76
N TRP A 249 -3.59 20.30 4.64
CA TRP A 249 -2.20 19.90 4.45
C TRP A 249 -1.24 21.10 4.45
N TYR A 250 -1.61 22.21 3.76
CA TYR A 250 -0.84 23.46 3.83
C TYR A 250 -0.66 23.92 5.29
N THR A 251 -1.73 23.88 6.09
CA THR A 251 -1.68 24.25 7.50
C THR A 251 -0.77 23.31 8.29
N SER A 252 -0.87 22.02 8.07
CA SER A 252 0.01 21.02 8.67
C SER A 252 1.48 21.28 8.32
N MET A 253 1.82 21.47 7.04
CA MET A 253 3.18 21.75 6.61
C MET A 253 3.75 23.00 7.26
N THR A 254 2.99 24.09 7.25
CA THR A 254 3.45 25.38 7.84
C THR A 254 3.62 25.28 9.36
N THR A 255 2.72 24.59 10.05
CA THR A 255 2.80 24.36 11.50
C THR A 255 4.05 23.57 11.88
N HIS A 256 4.45 22.61 11.06
CA HIS A 256 5.62 21.75 11.29
C HIS A 256 6.90 22.27 10.61
N SER A 257 6.89 23.52 10.13
CA SER A 257 8.05 24.18 9.49
C SER A 257 8.55 23.49 8.22
N VAL A 258 7.68 22.78 7.51
CA VAL A 258 7.99 22.17 6.22
C VAL A 258 7.86 23.25 5.14
N LYS A 259 8.95 23.56 4.45
CA LYS A 259 9.04 24.58 3.40
C LYS A 259 9.07 24.00 2.00
N SER A 260 9.57 22.79 1.88
CA SER A 260 9.59 22.05 0.61
C SER A 260 9.27 20.58 0.85
N ILE A 261 8.61 19.96 -0.12
CA ILE A 261 8.29 18.53 -0.10
C ILE A 261 8.33 17.99 -1.51
N ILE A 262 8.85 16.78 -1.65
CA ILE A 262 8.68 15.95 -2.82
C ILE A 262 7.98 14.68 -2.40
N LEU A 263 6.80 14.41 -3.01
CA LEU A 263 5.90 13.32 -2.63
C LEU A 263 5.62 12.43 -3.85
N PHE A 264 5.81 11.14 -3.69
CA PHE A 264 5.48 10.13 -4.70
C PHE A 264 4.41 9.18 -4.17
N PRO A 265 3.36 8.87 -4.96
CA PRO A 265 2.46 7.77 -4.66
C PRO A 265 3.18 6.45 -4.91
N MET A 266 3.02 5.51 -3.98
CA MET A 266 3.46 4.13 -4.14
C MET A 266 2.29 3.31 -4.66
N LYS A 267 2.38 2.88 -5.92
CA LYS A 267 1.35 2.07 -6.59
C LYS A 267 1.92 0.74 -7.08
N PHE A 268 1.06 -0.27 -7.11
CA PHE A 268 1.33 -1.54 -7.77
C PHE A 268 0.15 -1.88 -8.69
N GLY A 269 0.36 -1.76 -9.99
CA GLY A 269 -0.74 -1.69 -10.95
C GLY A 269 -1.62 -0.47 -10.67
N GLN A 270 -2.91 -0.69 -10.43
CA GLN A 270 -3.87 0.37 -10.09
C GLN A 270 -4.08 0.53 -8.56
N GLU A 271 -3.45 -0.32 -7.75
CA GLU A 271 -3.63 -0.31 -6.29
C GLU A 271 -2.67 0.70 -5.64
N LEU A 272 -3.22 1.65 -4.88
CA LEU A 272 -2.45 2.58 -4.06
C LEU A 272 -2.04 1.87 -2.76
N LEU A 273 -0.73 1.74 -2.55
CA LEU A 273 -0.13 1.11 -1.36
C LEU A 273 0.24 2.14 -0.29
N GLY A 274 0.48 3.39 -0.71
CA GLY A 274 0.92 4.44 0.17
C GLY A 274 1.66 5.56 -0.54
N TYR A 275 2.52 6.26 0.22
CA TYR A 275 3.30 7.37 -0.27
C TYR A 275 4.72 7.36 0.31
N ILE A 276 5.67 7.86 -0.48
CA ILE A 276 7.02 8.16 -0.03
C ILE A 276 7.32 9.63 -0.30
N TRP A 277 7.96 10.32 0.65
CA TRP A 277 8.31 11.72 0.49
C TRP A 277 9.58 12.09 1.23
N ALA A 278 10.15 13.24 0.83
CA ALA A 278 11.25 13.91 1.52
C ALA A 278 10.90 15.39 1.73
N THR A 279 11.19 15.91 2.93
CA THR A 279 10.89 17.30 3.32
C THR A 279 12.15 18.13 3.48
N ASN A 280 12.03 19.45 3.25
CA ASN A 280 13.11 20.42 3.40
C ASN A 280 14.42 19.96 2.73
N PHE A 281 14.30 19.50 1.49
CA PHE A 281 15.40 19.04 0.65
C PHE A 281 16.09 20.22 -0.08
N ASP A 282 17.24 19.95 -0.71
CA ASP A 282 17.97 20.90 -1.54
C ASP A 282 17.18 21.19 -2.85
N THR A 283 16.44 22.29 -2.89
CA THR A 283 15.55 22.64 -4.01
C THR A 283 16.29 22.91 -5.30
N ASP A 284 17.59 23.25 -5.27
CA ASP A 284 18.41 23.43 -6.46
C ASP A 284 18.70 22.09 -7.17
N LYS A 285 18.58 20.98 -6.45
CA LYS A 285 18.74 19.61 -6.94
C LYS A 285 17.41 18.88 -7.16
N ALA A 286 16.29 19.60 -7.19
CA ALA A 286 14.95 19.01 -7.25
C ALA A 286 14.79 17.99 -8.39
N ASP A 287 15.36 18.25 -9.58
CA ASP A 287 15.27 17.34 -10.71
C ASP A 287 16.03 16.02 -10.47
N GLN A 288 17.26 16.08 -9.95
CA GLN A 288 18.05 14.89 -9.60
C GLN A 288 17.39 14.07 -8.48
N ILE A 289 16.83 14.78 -7.48
CA ILE A 289 16.09 14.16 -6.38
C ILE A 289 14.83 13.47 -6.91
N LYS A 290 14.11 14.12 -7.83
CA LYS A 290 12.95 13.54 -8.50
C LYS A 290 13.29 12.23 -9.20
N GLU A 291 14.34 12.20 -10.02
CA GLU A 291 14.78 10.99 -10.74
C GLU A 291 15.14 9.86 -9.76
N THR A 292 15.86 10.19 -8.69
CA THR A 292 16.23 9.22 -7.65
C THR A 292 15.00 8.64 -6.96
N MET A 293 14.12 9.53 -6.48
CA MET A 293 12.91 9.15 -5.75
C MET A 293 11.94 8.34 -6.62
N GLU A 294 11.79 8.69 -7.89
CA GLU A 294 10.92 7.98 -8.84
C GLU A 294 11.32 6.51 -8.95
N LEU A 295 12.60 6.24 -9.17
CA LEU A 295 13.12 4.87 -9.28
C LEU A 295 13.08 4.12 -7.95
N VAL A 296 13.47 4.76 -6.85
CA VAL A 296 13.39 4.16 -5.52
C VAL A 296 11.94 3.80 -5.19
N THR A 297 11.00 4.71 -5.46
CA THR A 297 9.56 4.49 -5.23
C THR A 297 9.06 3.26 -5.99
N TYR A 298 9.47 3.08 -7.23
CA TYR A 298 9.10 1.90 -8.03
C TYR A 298 9.54 0.59 -7.35
N PHE A 299 10.80 0.49 -6.91
CA PHE A 299 11.32 -0.72 -6.24
C PHE A 299 10.73 -0.94 -4.85
N VAL A 300 10.55 0.13 -4.09
CA VAL A 300 9.89 0.07 -2.77
C VAL A 300 8.46 -0.40 -2.92
N SER A 301 7.69 0.18 -3.87
CA SER A 301 6.29 -0.21 -4.13
C SER A 301 6.18 -1.70 -4.48
N SER A 302 7.03 -2.18 -5.39
CA SER A 302 7.07 -3.60 -5.77
C SER A 302 7.37 -4.52 -4.58
N SER A 303 8.30 -4.10 -3.72
CA SER A 303 8.70 -4.88 -2.54
C SER A 303 7.61 -4.87 -1.46
N VAL A 304 6.96 -3.72 -1.21
CA VAL A 304 5.81 -3.60 -0.29
C VAL A 304 4.66 -4.48 -0.76
N ALA A 305 4.30 -4.41 -2.06
CA ALA A 305 3.26 -5.24 -2.64
C ALA A 305 3.57 -6.75 -2.47
N SER A 306 4.81 -7.15 -2.72
CA SER A 306 5.25 -8.55 -2.57
C SER A 306 5.09 -9.03 -1.12
N VAL A 307 5.51 -8.23 -0.14
CA VAL A 307 5.39 -8.57 1.29
C VAL A 307 3.92 -8.62 1.72
N GLN A 308 3.08 -7.68 1.27
CA GLN A 308 1.65 -7.69 1.55
C GLN A 308 0.97 -8.93 0.94
N LEU A 309 1.31 -9.28 -0.31
CA LEU A 309 0.78 -10.47 -0.97
C LEU A 309 1.18 -11.76 -0.24
N ILE A 310 2.45 -11.90 0.14
CA ILE A 310 2.95 -13.05 0.92
C ILE A 310 2.23 -13.14 2.26
N SER A 311 2.05 -12.01 2.96
CA SER A 311 1.34 -11.95 4.24
C SER A 311 -0.12 -12.35 4.08
N ARG A 312 -0.78 -11.89 3.02
CA ARG A 312 -2.17 -12.26 2.70
C ARG A 312 -2.29 -13.76 2.34
N LEU A 313 -1.36 -14.29 1.55
CA LEU A 313 -1.32 -15.72 1.25
C LEU A 313 -1.09 -16.57 2.50
N ARG A 314 -0.19 -16.16 3.41
CA ARG A 314 0.01 -16.82 4.70
C ARG A 314 -1.26 -16.81 5.53
N LEU A 315 -1.94 -15.67 5.64
CA LEU A 315 -3.18 -15.56 6.39
C LEU A 315 -4.28 -16.45 5.82
N LEU A 316 -4.44 -16.49 4.50
CA LEU A 316 -5.38 -17.39 3.81
C LEU A 316 -4.98 -18.87 3.98
N SER A 317 -3.68 -19.15 4.10
CA SER A 317 -3.16 -20.51 4.30
C SER A 317 -3.20 -20.98 5.75
N SER A 318 -3.25 -20.09 6.76
CA SER A 318 -3.16 -20.44 8.18
C SER A 318 -4.46 -20.27 8.97
N VAL A 319 -5.45 -19.53 8.47
CA VAL A 319 -6.71 -19.26 9.16
C VAL A 319 -7.89 -19.95 8.47
N ASP A 320 -8.83 -20.47 9.22
CA ASP A 320 -10.14 -20.91 8.72
C ASP A 320 -11.04 -19.69 8.47
N MET A 321 -11.39 -19.47 7.22
CA MET A 321 -12.12 -18.26 6.77
C MET A 321 -13.53 -18.14 7.34
N LEU A 322 -14.14 -19.25 7.80
CA LEU A 322 -15.48 -19.21 8.39
C LEU A 322 -15.44 -18.78 9.87
N THR A 323 -14.55 -19.40 10.63
CA THR A 323 -14.52 -19.28 12.10
C THR A 323 -13.44 -18.32 12.60
N GLY A 324 -12.46 -17.99 11.75
CA GLY A 324 -11.33 -17.13 12.10
C GLY A 324 -10.33 -17.74 13.07
N VAL A 325 -10.46 -19.01 13.50
CA VAL A 325 -9.41 -19.75 14.21
C VAL A 325 -8.37 -20.27 13.20
N LEU A 326 -7.28 -20.84 13.68
CA LEU A 326 -6.26 -21.43 12.82
C LEU A 326 -6.83 -22.66 12.07
N ASN A 327 -6.35 -22.90 10.86
CA ASN A 327 -6.83 -24.00 10.04
C ASN A 327 -5.98 -25.28 10.25
N ARG A 328 -6.40 -26.36 9.58
CA ARG A 328 -5.74 -27.66 9.65
C ARG A 328 -4.28 -27.64 9.14
N ASN A 329 -3.95 -26.79 8.20
CA ASN A 329 -2.57 -26.71 7.69
C ASN A 329 -1.64 -26.14 8.77
N GLU A 330 -2.03 -25.03 9.40
CA GLU A 330 -1.28 -24.42 10.51
C GLU A 330 -1.18 -25.37 11.72
N MET A 331 -2.25 -26.15 11.98
CA MET A 331 -2.23 -27.21 12.99
C MET A 331 -1.10 -28.23 12.73
N ASN A 332 -1.01 -28.73 11.51
CA ASN A 332 0.02 -29.70 11.12
C ASN A 332 1.43 -29.11 11.21
N GLU A 333 1.62 -27.89 10.72
CA GLU A 333 2.92 -27.19 10.81
C GLU A 333 3.32 -26.95 12.27
N ARG A 334 2.37 -26.59 13.13
CA ARG A 334 2.60 -26.41 14.57
C ARG A 334 3.06 -27.70 15.25
N ILE A 335 2.37 -28.81 14.93
CA ILE A 335 2.72 -30.13 15.44
C ILE A 335 4.13 -30.53 15.01
N ASP A 336 4.48 -30.32 13.74
CA ASP A 336 5.79 -30.67 13.22
C ASP A 336 6.91 -29.84 13.86
N ARG A 337 6.70 -28.52 14.12
CA ARG A 337 7.65 -27.67 14.88
C ARG A 337 7.84 -28.15 16.31
N ILE A 338 6.76 -28.53 16.99
CA ILE A 338 6.83 -29.07 18.37
C ILE A 338 7.64 -30.37 18.39
N VAL A 339 7.38 -31.29 17.44
CA VAL A 339 8.12 -32.55 17.31
C VAL A 339 9.60 -32.30 16.98
N ALA A 340 9.91 -31.27 16.17
CA ALA A 340 11.29 -30.89 15.87
C ALA A 340 12.00 -30.20 17.04
N GLY A 341 11.29 -29.83 18.12
CA GLY A 341 11.86 -29.15 19.29
C GLY A 341 12.17 -27.67 19.05
N GLU A 342 11.62 -27.07 18.01
CA GLU A 342 11.87 -25.67 17.64
C GLU A 342 11.20 -24.68 18.59
N ASP A 343 10.09 -25.06 19.22
CA ASP A 343 9.26 -24.18 20.04
C ASP A 343 9.63 -24.13 21.53
N HIS A 344 10.66 -24.86 21.97
CA HIS A 344 11.14 -24.90 23.38
C HIS A 344 10.06 -25.17 24.45
N ILE A 345 8.99 -25.87 24.08
CA ILE A 345 7.88 -26.25 24.96
C ILE A 345 8.31 -27.45 25.83
N ARG A 346 8.03 -27.42 27.11
CA ARG A 346 8.39 -28.51 28.03
C ARG A 346 7.30 -29.57 28.15
N ASN A 347 6.08 -29.12 28.36
CA ASN A 347 4.90 -29.94 28.46
C ASN A 347 3.74 -29.29 27.72
N LEU A 348 2.71 -30.04 27.41
CA LEU A 348 1.54 -29.51 26.74
C LEU A 348 0.25 -30.28 27.10
N GLY A 349 -0.87 -29.55 26.96
CA GLY A 349 -2.21 -30.10 26.93
C GLY A 349 -2.75 -30.07 25.50
N ILE A 350 -3.44 -31.15 25.11
CA ILE A 350 -4.20 -31.24 23.88
C ILE A 350 -5.68 -31.39 24.23
N VAL A 351 -6.54 -30.61 23.56
CA VAL A 351 -7.99 -30.77 23.64
C VAL A 351 -8.53 -30.95 22.23
N PHE A 352 -9.35 -31.99 22.04
CA PHE A 352 -10.25 -32.10 20.89
C PHE A 352 -11.66 -31.73 21.30
N ALA A 353 -12.35 -30.96 20.51
CA ALA A 353 -13.73 -30.56 20.70
C ALA A 353 -14.51 -30.70 19.40
N ASP A 354 -15.66 -31.33 19.44
CA ASP A 354 -16.56 -31.55 18.30
C ASP A 354 -17.94 -30.98 18.65
N ILE A 355 -18.59 -30.36 17.67
CA ILE A 355 -19.91 -29.76 17.87
C ILE A 355 -20.99 -30.78 17.68
N ASN A 356 -21.71 -31.10 18.77
CA ASN A 356 -22.83 -32.02 18.71
C ASN A 356 -23.98 -31.45 17.89
N GLY A 357 -24.46 -32.24 16.92
CA GLY A 357 -25.70 -31.96 16.19
C GLY A 357 -25.58 -30.95 15.04
N LEU A 358 -24.38 -30.53 14.63
CA LEU A 358 -24.19 -29.59 13.49
C LEU A 358 -24.90 -30.09 12.21
N LYS A 359 -24.81 -31.41 11.91
CA LYS A 359 -25.46 -31.98 10.72
C LYS A 359 -26.96 -31.78 10.77
N ARG A 360 -27.59 -31.98 11.93
CA ARG A 360 -29.04 -31.79 12.09
C ARG A 360 -29.43 -30.33 11.92
N VAL A 361 -28.67 -29.39 12.48
CA VAL A 361 -28.89 -27.96 12.29
C VAL A 361 -28.83 -27.60 10.80
N ASN A 362 -27.86 -28.16 10.05
CA ASN A 362 -27.76 -27.98 8.63
C ASN A 362 -28.97 -28.55 7.87
N ASP A 363 -29.41 -29.76 8.24
CA ASP A 363 -30.53 -30.45 7.59
C ASP A 363 -31.88 -29.74 7.88
N ASP A 364 -32.10 -29.26 9.11
CA ASP A 364 -33.36 -28.68 9.57
C ASP A 364 -33.48 -27.18 9.24
N GLN A 365 -32.33 -26.41 9.28
CA GLN A 365 -32.31 -24.94 9.21
C GLN A 365 -31.41 -24.39 8.09
N GLY A 366 -30.75 -25.27 7.34
CA GLY A 366 -29.85 -24.94 6.24
C GLY A 366 -28.42 -24.60 6.67
N HIS A 367 -27.50 -24.60 5.70
CA HIS A 367 -26.05 -24.40 5.91
C HIS A 367 -25.71 -23.04 6.55
N PHE A 368 -26.50 -22.00 6.33
CA PHE A 368 -26.29 -20.71 6.96
C PHE A 368 -26.36 -20.80 8.49
N SER A 369 -27.35 -21.53 9.02
CA SER A 369 -27.49 -21.73 10.48
C SER A 369 -26.34 -22.56 11.05
N GLY A 370 -25.88 -23.58 10.31
CA GLY A 370 -24.68 -24.34 10.70
C GLY A 370 -23.40 -23.50 10.71
N ASP A 371 -23.24 -22.57 9.75
CA ASP A 371 -22.14 -21.64 9.71
C ASP A 371 -22.15 -20.67 10.92
N GLN A 372 -23.34 -20.20 11.35
CA GLN A 372 -23.46 -19.38 12.55
C GLN A 372 -23.13 -20.20 13.82
N LEU A 373 -23.54 -21.46 13.88
CA LEU A 373 -23.19 -22.37 14.97
C LEU A 373 -21.67 -22.57 15.06
N LEU A 374 -20.99 -22.80 13.93
CA LEU A 374 -19.52 -22.91 13.89
C LEU A 374 -18.80 -21.63 14.35
N LYS A 375 -19.29 -20.46 13.95
CA LYS A 375 -18.74 -19.17 14.41
C LYS A 375 -18.91 -19.01 15.91
N ARG A 376 -20.10 -19.31 16.42
CA ARG A 376 -20.41 -19.24 17.86
C ARG A 376 -19.55 -20.19 18.68
N ALA A 377 -19.36 -21.41 18.20
CA ALA A 377 -18.48 -22.39 18.83
C ALA A 377 -17.03 -21.87 18.92
N ALA A 378 -16.51 -21.29 17.83
CA ALA A 378 -15.17 -20.70 17.84
C ALA A 378 -15.04 -19.52 18.82
N GLU A 379 -16.08 -18.69 18.98
CA GLU A 379 -16.11 -17.62 20.00
C GLU A 379 -16.01 -18.19 21.43
N ILE A 380 -16.81 -19.20 21.76
CA ILE A 380 -16.77 -19.87 23.08
C ILE A 380 -15.38 -20.46 23.33
N LEU A 381 -14.82 -21.16 22.35
CA LEU A 381 -13.48 -21.71 22.48
C LEU A 381 -12.43 -20.62 22.76
N ARG A 382 -12.51 -19.45 22.09
CA ARG A 382 -11.61 -18.30 22.37
C ARG A 382 -11.82 -17.70 23.77
N GLU A 383 -13.04 -17.68 24.25
CA GLU A 383 -13.36 -17.18 25.60
C GLU A 383 -12.80 -18.10 26.69
N VAL A 384 -12.88 -19.41 26.49
CA VAL A 384 -12.39 -20.42 27.45
C VAL A 384 -10.88 -20.58 27.36
N PHE A 385 -10.35 -20.78 26.15
CA PHE A 385 -8.93 -21.06 25.90
C PHE A 385 -8.16 -19.80 25.50
N ARG A 386 -8.28 -18.76 26.31
CA ARG A 386 -7.56 -17.50 26.09
C ARG A 386 -6.04 -17.73 26.02
N ARG A 387 -5.37 -17.19 24.99
CA ARG A 387 -3.92 -17.34 24.76
C ARG A 387 -3.47 -18.75 24.35
N CYS A 388 -4.38 -19.61 23.92
CA CYS A 388 -4.05 -20.92 23.36
C CYS A 388 -4.24 -20.92 21.85
N ASP A 389 -3.52 -21.80 21.16
CA ASP A 389 -3.69 -22.00 19.74
C ASP A 389 -4.92 -22.87 19.48
N ILE A 390 -5.94 -22.32 18.82
CA ILE A 390 -7.19 -23.00 18.49
C ILE A 390 -7.22 -23.24 16.99
N TYR A 391 -7.43 -24.49 16.61
CA TYR A 391 -7.44 -24.95 15.23
C TYR A 391 -8.79 -25.57 14.88
N ARG A 392 -9.28 -25.31 13.65
CA ARG A 392 -10.36 -26.10 13.08
C ARG A 392 -9.74 -27.24 12.28
N ALA A 393 -9.82 -28.45 12.82
CA ALA A 393 -9.20 -29.66 12.25
C ALA A 393 -9.97 -30.17 11.03
N GLY A 394 -11.31 -29.98 11.00
CA GLY A 394 -12.17 -30.33 9.87
C GLY A 394 -13.64 -30.21 10.27
N GLY A 395 -14.54 -29.88 9.34
CA GLY A 395 -15.99 -29.91 9.58
C GLY A 395 -16.42 -29.19 10.87
N ASP A 396 -16.83 -29.99 11.87
CA ASP A 396 -17.26 -29.63 13.22
C ASP A 396 -16.19 -29.85 14.30
N GLU A 397 -14.98 -30.30 13.92
CA GLU A 397 -13.89 -30.65 14.82
C GLU A 397 -12.92 -29.50 15.03
N PHE A 398 -12.63 -29.20 16.30
CA PHE A 398 -11.61 -28.24 16.75
C PHE A 398 -10.54 -28.94 17.58
N MET A 399 -9.30 -28.48 17.45
CA MET A 399 -8.19 -28.88 18.29
C MET A 399 -7.58 -27.67 18.98
N ILE A 400 -7.21 -27.79 20.23
CA ILE A 400 -6.55 -26.77 21.03
C ILE A 400 -5.22 -27.30 21.54
N ILE A 401 -4.14 -26.54 21.33
CA ILE A 401 -2.81 -26.81 21.86
C ILE A 401 -2.53 -25.79 22.97
N ILE A 402 -2.19 -26.29 24.15
CA ILE A 402 -1.94 -25.49 25.35
C ILE A 402 -0.51 -25.76 25.81
N PRO A 403 0.47 -24.93 25.41
CA PRO A 403 1.86 -25.11 25.83
C PRO A 403 2.07 -24.74 27.30
N ASP A 404 3.05 -25.37 27.93
CA ASP A 404 3.53 -25.08 29.27
C ASP A 404 2.42 -25.00 30.33
N THR A 405 1.43 -25.90 30.23
CA THR A 405 0.29 -26.02 31.16
C THR A 405 0.50 -27.10 32.22
N SER A 406 -0.43 -27.23 33.13
CA SER A 406 -0.52 -28.34 34.09
C SER A 406 -1.78 -29.19 33.85
N GLU A 407 -1.73 -30.46 34.24
CA GLU A 407 -2.89 -31.33 34.11
C GLU A 407 -4.14 -30.76 34.82
N LYS A 408 -3.95 -30.15 36.00
CA LYS A 408 -5.03 -29.50 36.75
C LYS A 408 -5.62 -28.27 36.03
N GLU A 409 -4.80 -27.47 35.41
CA GLU A 409 -5.26 -26.31 34.63
C GLU A 409 -6.02 -26.78 33.39
N LEU A 410 -5.52 -27.80 32.70
CA LEU A 410 -6.19 -28.42 31.57
C LEU A 410 -7.58 -28.95 31.94
N GLU A 411 -7.69 -29.68 33.07
CA GLU A 411 -8.97 -30.17 33.63
C GLU A 411 -9.94 -29.00 33.90
N GLN A 412 -9.44 -27.91 34.47
CA GLN A 412 -10.27 -26.74 34.79
C GLN A 412 -10.81 -26.08 33.50
N LEU A 413 -9.97 -25.90 32.46
CA LEU A 413 -10.39 -25.35 31.20
C LEU A 413 -11.43 -26.22 30.48
N CYS A 414 -11.25 -27.54 30.49
CA CYS A 414 -12.23 -28.46 29.94
C CYS A 414 -13.55 -28.46 30.73
N ALA A 415 -13.48 -28.34 32.04
CA ALA A 415 -14.68 -28.21 32.89
C ALA A 415 -15.41 -26.86 32.64
N GLU A 416 -14.65 -25.78 32.36
CA GLU A 416 -15.20 -24.50 31.99
C GLU A 416 -15.88 -24.55 30.60
N LEU A 417 -15.28 -25.24 29.62
CA LEU A 417 -15.91 -25.48 28.32
C LEU A 417 -17.27 -26.18 28.48
N LYS A 418 -17.35 -27.21 29.31
CA LYS A 418 -18.60 -27.91 29.56
C LYS A 418 -19.67 -27.06 30.29
N LYS A 419 -19.26 -26.08 31.10
CA LYS A 419 -20.19 -25.12 31.72
C LYS A 419 -20.73 -24.07 30.76
N ASN A 420 -19.95 -23.73 29.74
CA ASN A 420 -20.35 -22.80 28.67
C ASN A 420 -21.12 -23.50 27.54
N ASP A 421 -21.46 -24.79 27.70
CA ASP A 421 -22.32 -25.52 26.79
C ASP A 421 -23.74 -24.96 26.85
N LEU A 422 -24.17 -24.31 25.75
CA LEU A 422 -25.46 -23.64 25.67
C LEU A 422 -26.61 -24.59 25.29
N GLY A 423 -26.28 -25.88 25.13
CA GLY A 423 -27.24 -26.89 24.74
C GLY A 423 -27.43 -27.06 23.24
N PHE A 424 -28.28 -28.02 22.90
CA PHE A 424 -28.51 -28.41 21.52
C PHE A 424 -29.13 -27.24 20.68
N GLY A 425 -28.52 -27.01 19.54
CA GLY A 425 -28.95 -25.93 18.59
C GLY A 425 -28.25 -24.59 18.82
N GLU A 426 -27.49 -24.42 19.91
CA GLU A 426 -26.64 -23.25 20.09
C GLU A 426 -25.15 -23.63 20.05
N ALA A 427 -24.50 -24.16 20.99
CA ALA A 427 -23.16 -24.73 20.88
C ALA A 427 -22.96 -25.74 22.01
N CYS A 428 -22.99 -26.99 21.67
CA CYS A 428 -22.81 -28.12 22.55
C CYS A 428 -21.59 -28.91 22.10
N PHE A 429 -20.63 -29.14 23.01
CA PHE A 429 -19.37 -29.77 22.68
C PHE A 429 -19.25 -31.18 23.26
N ALA A 430 -18.85 -32.13 22.42
CA ALA A 430 -18.14 -33.30 22.90
C ALA A 430 -16.65 -32.95 23.01
N ALA A 431 -16.02 -33.24 24.13
CA ALA A 431 -14.63 -32.86 24.36
C ALA A 431 -13.80 -33.96 25.01
N GLY A 432 -12.57 -34.11 24.52
CA GLY A 432 -11.58 -34.98 25.11
C GLY A 432 -10.23 -34.29 25.23
N TYR A 433 -9.48 -34.61 26.28
CA TYR A 433 -8.19 -33.97 26.51
C TYR A 433 -7.11 -34.95 26.96
N CYS A 434 -5.86 -34.60 26.72
CA CYS A 434 -4.71 -35.34 27.19
C CYS A 434 -3.57 -34.39 27.60
N TYR A 435 -2.94 -34.64 28.74
CA TYR A 435 -1.74 -33.93 29.19
C TYR A 435 -0.52 -34.82 28.99
N VAL A 436 0.59 -34.22 28.53
CA VAL A 436 1.89 -34.91 28.42
C VAL A 436 3.01 -34.02 28.97
N ASN A 437 3.93 -34.68 29.68
CA ASN A 437 5.12 -34.04 30.27
C ASN A 437 6.25 -33.88 29.27
N ASP A 438 6.19 -34.59 28.15
CA ASP A 438 7.15 -34.51 27.05
C ASP A 438 6.42 -34.19 25.75
N CYS A 439 6.72 -33.05 25.17
CA CYS A 439 6.11 -32.59 23.93
C CYS A 439 6.41 -33.49 22.71
N GLN A 440 7.43 -34.36 22.77
CA GLN A 440 7.68 -35.40 21.76
C GLN A 440 6.54 -36.41 21.64
N ASP A 441 5.76 -36.60 22.73
CA ASP A 441 4.58 -37.48 22.76
C ASP A 441 3.30 -36.83 22.18
N ILE A 442 3.39 -35.64 21.53
CA ILE A 442 2.20 -34.90 21.06
C ILE A 442 1.27 -35.74 20.19
N ARG A 443 1.80 -36.56 19.27
CA ARG A 443 0.97 -37.41 18.41
C ARG A 443 0.18 -38.47 19.16
N LYS A 444 0.78 -39.02 20.22
CA LYS A 444 0.10 -39.94 21.13
C LYS A 444 -0.95 -39.24 21.99
N ALA A 445 -0.62 -38.04 22.48
CA ALA A 445 -1.56 -37.20 23.22
C ALA A 445 -2.79 -36.83 22.36
N MET A 446 -2.59 -36.49 21.08
CA MET A 446 -3.67 -36.23 20.13
C MET A 446 -4.60 -37.44 20.00
N HIS A 447 -4.04 -38.64 19.77
CA HIS A 447 -4.84 -39.87 19.68
C HIS A 447 -5.66 -40.13 20.93
N THR A 448 -5.04 -39.98 22.10
CA THR A 448 -5.74 -40.20 23.39
C THR A 448 -6.84 -39.15 23.62
N ALA A 449 -6.59 -37.89 23.28
CA ALA A 449 -7.59 -36.83 23.40
C ALA A 449 -8.78 -37.05 22.44
N ASP A 450 -8.50 -37.49 21.24
CA ASP A 450 -9.52 -37.81 20.23
C ASP A 450 -10.40 -38.99 20.65
N GLU A 451 -9.80 -40.11 21.14
CA GLU A 451 -10.55 -41.24 21.67
C GLU A 451 -11.47 -40.84 22.84
N ARG A 452 -11.02 -39.95 23.71
CA ARG A 452 -11.81 -39.43 24.85
C ARG A 452 -12.96 -38.55 24.38
N MET A 453 -12.75 -37.73 23.35
CA MET A 453 -13.78 -36.91 22.73
C MET A 453 -14.85 -37.79 22.08
N TYR A 454 -14.46 -38.85 21.36
CA TYR A 454 -15.41 -39.80 20.79
C TYR A 454 -16.22 -40.54 21.86
N ALA A 455 -15.62 -40.90 23.01
CA ALA A 455 -16.34 -41.51 24.12
C ALA A 455 -17.37 -40.52 24.72
N ASP A 456 -17.00 -39.26 24.88
CA ASP A 456 -17.90 -38.19 25.36
C ASP A 456 -19.05 -37.95 24.36
N LYS A 457 -18.76 -37.95 23.06
CA LYS A 457 -19.76 -37.84 22.00
C LYS A 457 -20.75 -39.01 22.00
N ALA A 458 -20.26 -40.22 22.23
CA ALA A 458 -21.11 -41.40 22.31
C ALA A 458 -22.05 -41.32 23.53
N GLY A 459 -21.54 -40.92 24.70
CA GLY A 459 -22.35 -40.69 25.93
C GLY A 459 -23.46 -39.65 25.69
N PHE A 460 -23.12 -38.54 25.05
CA PHE A 460 -24.14 -37.52 24.70
C PHE A 460 -25.29 -38.09 23.87
N TYR A 461 -25.01 -38.91 22.87
CA TYR A 461 -26.06 -39.52 22.02
C TYR A 461 -26.77 -40.69 22.64
N GLU A 462 -26.22 -41.29 23.75
CA GLU A 462 -26.96 -42.26 24.57
C GLU A 462 -27.99 -41.57 25.46
N GLU A 463 -27.66 -40.39 25.98
CA GLU A 463 -28.57 -39.56 26.79
C GLU A 463 -29.62 -38.85 25.95
N HIS A 464 -29.30 -38.61 24.65
CA HIS A 464 -30.18 -37.89 23.69
C HIS A 464 -30.42 -38.70 22.42
N PRO A 465 -31.10 -39.87 22.49
CA PRO A 465 -31.28 -40.78 21.34
C PRO A 465 -32.05 -40.16 20.18
N ASP A 466 -32.90 -39.20 20.45
CA ASP A 466 -33.68 -38.44 19.49
C ASP A 466 -32.81 -37.51 18.63
N LEU A 467 -31.58 -37.21 19.05
CA LEU A 467 -30.61 -36.39 18.34
C LEU A 467 -29.63 -37.22 17.52
N LYS A 468 -29.61 -38.53 17.70
CA LYS A 468 -28.74 -39.47 16.96
C LYS A 468 -29.38 -39.79 15.61
N ARG A 469 -28.67 -39.48 14.52
CA ARG A 469 -28.99 -39.98 13.17
C ARG A 469 -27.90 -40.88 12.64
#